data_491f4472e38f1619ce79a4775b973b89
#
_entry.id   491f4472e38f1619ce79a4775b973b89
#
_cell.length_a   1.000
_cell.length_b   1.000
_cell.length_c   1.000
_cell.angle_alpha   90.00
_cell.angle_beta   90.00
_cell.angle_gamma   90.00
#
_symmetry.space_group_name_H-M   'P 1'
#
loop_
_entity.id
_entity.type
_entity.pdbx_description
1 polymer ?
#
loop_
_entity_poly.entity_id
_entity_poly.type
_entity_poly.pdbx_seq_one_letter_code
_entity_poly.pdbx_strand_id
1 'polypeptide(L)'
;ADGRIMHSEMEYVRNFLRTNFGVAAVGEGERILLNLFEQRKRMDMQNPLTFKNTIRDCGMQIAANLTYEERLQLLGFLANIARSDNNVCREEIEALKEVAAYMGLSEKEVESMLNLGGNSLDAAYKVLEIDPTATDEEVRATYRKLVLKHHPDRVATLGEDIKRAAEEKLQSINNAKEIIYKARGMK
;
A
#
# COMPACT_ATOMS: atom_id res chain seq x y z
N ALA A 1 -1.40 4.34 13.13
CA ALA A 1 -1.10 3.17 13.93
C ALA A 1 -0.91 3.52 15.42
N ASP A 2 -0.34 4.68 15.74
CA ASP A 2 -0.14 5.18 17.11
C ASP A 2 -1.41 5.76 17.78
N GLY A 3 -2.52 5.79 17.05
CA GLY A 3 -3.80 6.37 17.51
C GLY A 3 -3.92 7.88 17.34
N ARG A 4 -2.99 8.50 16.65
CA ARG A 4 -3.03 9.91 16.23
C ARG A 4 -3.21 9.98 14.73
N ILE A 5 -4.05 10.89 14.27
CA ILE A 5 -4.15 11.21 12.84
C ILE A 5 -3.25 12.42 12.61
N MET A 6 -2.27 12.26 11.72
CA MET A 6 -1.47 13.38 11.28
C MET A 6 -2.27 14.25 10.29
N HIS A 7 -1.96 15.54 10.27
CA HIS A 7 -2.65 16.46 9.34
C HIS A 7 -2.47 16.05 7.87
N SER A 8 -1.28 15.57 7.51
CA SER A 8 -0.94 15.06 6.19
C SER A 8 -1.76 13.84 5.77
N GLU A 9 -1.94 12.87 6.68
CA GLU A 9 -2.78 11.69 6.44
C GLU A 9 -4.24 12.07 6.19
N MET A 10 -4.78 12.98 7.00
CA MET A 10 -6.14 13.47 6.83
C MET A 10 -6.30 14.24 5.52
N GLU A 11 -5.32 15.05 5.13
CA GLU A 11 -5.35 15.78 3.86
C GLU A 11 -5.27 14.84 2.66
N TYR A 12 -4.48 13.77 2.75
CA TYR A 12 -4.45 12.72 1.73
C TYR A 12 -5.83 12.06 1.57
N VAL A 13 -6.49 11.71 2.68
CA VAL A 13 -7.83 11.12 2.66
C VAL A 13 -8.88 12.11 2.13
N ARG A 14 -8.81 13.41 2.48
CA ARG A 14 -9.68 14.45 1.91
C ARG A 14 -9.56 14.53 0.40
N ASN A 15 -8.34 14.51 -0.11
CA ASN A 15 -8.08 14.55 -1.53
C ASN A 15 -8.62 13.31 -2.22
N PHE A 16 -8.42 12.13 -1.63
CA PHE A 16 -9.03 10.89 -2.11
C PHE A 16 -10.57 10.99 -2.20
N LEU A 17 -11.23 11.42 -1.13
CA LEU A 17 -12.70 11.55 -1.11
C LEU A 17 -13.18 12.57 -2.15
N ARG A 18 -12.46 13.69 -2.28
CA ARG A 18 -12.80 14.74 -3.26
C ARG A 18 -12.70 14.25 -4.70
N THR A 19 -11.65 13.51 -5.01
CA THR A 19 -11.37 13.02 -6.37
C THR A 19 -12.35 11.93 -6.80
N ASN A 20 -12.66 10.99 -5.90
CA ASN A 20 -13.45 9.81 -6.26
C ASN A 20 -14.95 9.98 -6.03
N PHE A 21 -15.36 10.81 -5.06
CA PHE A 21 -16.74 10.94 -4.64
C PHE A 21 -17.26 12.39 -4.68
N GLY A 22 -16.41 13.34 -5.06
CA GLY A 22 -16.73 14.76 -5.15
C GLY A 22 -16.66 15.51 -3.81
N VAL A 23 -16.74 16.83 -3.88
CA VAL A 23 -16.55 17.74 -2.73
C VAL A 23 -17.56 17.47 -1.61
N ALA A 24 -18.79 17.10 -1.95
CA ALA A 24 -19.85 16.82 -0.97
C ALA A 24 -19.52 15.62 -0.06
N ALA A 25 -18.77 14.64 -0.56
CA ALA A 25 -18.38 13.44 0.19
C ALA A 25 -17.29 13.71 1.24
N VAL A 26 -16.54 14.80 1.13
CA VAL A 26 -15.40 15.09 2.03
C VAL A 26 -15.89 15.25 3.48
N GLY A 27 -16.90 16.07 3.72
CA GLY A 27 -17.42 16.31 5.07
C GLY A 27 -18.02 15.05 5.72
N GLU A 28 -18.74 14.25 4.94
CA GLU A 28 -19.30 12.98 5.42
C GLU A 28 -18.19 11.96 5.73
N GLY A 29 -17.22 11.83 4.83
CA GLY A 29 -16.08 10.93 5.02
C GLY A 29 -15.23 11.30 6.23
N GLU A 30 -14.96 12.59 6.45
CA GLU A 30 -14.27 13.06 7.66
C GLU A 30 -15.06 12.71 8.93
N ARG A 31 -16.37 12.92 8.92
CA ARG A 31 -17.22 12.58 10.06
C ARG A 31 -17.18 11.08 10.37
N ILE A 32 -17.22 10.23 9.36
CA ILE A 32 -17.10 8.78 9.51
C ILE A 32 -15.73 8.43 10.12
N LEU A 33 -14.64 8.98 9.60
CA LEU A 33 -13.29 8.73 10.12
C LEU A 33 -13.15 9.16 11.58
N LEU A 34 -13.59 10.36 11.93
CA LEU A 34 -13.53 10.86 13.29
C LEU A 34 -14.34 9.96 14.25
N ASN A 35 -15.52 9.50 13.84
CA ASN A 35 -16.32 8.55 14.62
C ASN A 35 -15.60 7.21 14.82
N LEU A 36 -14.92 6.68 13.79
CA LEU A 36 -14.14 5.46 13.89
C LEU A 36 -12.95 5.61 14.88
N PHE A 37 -12.29 6.78 14.88
CA PHE A 37 -11.22 7.07 15.86
C PHE A 37 -11.75 7.16 17.30
N GLU A 38 -12.89 7.80 17.49
CA GLU A 38 -13.54 7.84 18.80
C GLU A 38 -13.95 6.43 19.29
N GLN A 39 -14.51 5.62 18.39
CA GLN A 39 -14.86 4.22 18.69
C GLN A 39 -13.60 3.42 19.03
N ARG A 40 -12.51 3.58 18.29
CA ARG A 40 -11.22 2.95 18.60
C ARG A 40 -10.76 3.27 20.00
N LYS A 41 -10.72 4.56 20.38
CA LYS A 41 -10.31 4.98 21.73
C LYS A 41 -11.15 4.29 22.81
N ARG A 42 -12.46 4.19 22.62
CA ARG A 42 -13.37 3.50 23.56
C ARG A 42 -13.10 2.00 23.63
N MET A 43 -12.87 1.35 22.48
CA MET A 43 -12.55 -0.07 22.40
C MET A 43 -11.21 -0.38 23.06
N ASP A 44 -10.18 0.42 22.81
CA ASP A 44 -8.85 0.26 23.41
C ASP A 44 -8.88 0.40 24.95
N MET A 45 -9.78 1.26 25.48
CA MET A 45 -9.98 1.38 26.93
C MET A 45 -10.70 0.18 27.54
N GLN A 46 -11.60 -0.48 26.83
CA GLN A 46 -12.39 -1.62 27.32
C GLN A 46 -11.66 -2.96 27.10
N ASN A 47 -11.18 -3.20 25.92
CA ASN A 47 -10.41 -4.38 25.54
C ASN A 47 -9.57 -4.12 24.27
N PRO A 48 -8.23 -4.04 24.38
CA PRO A 48 -7.34 -3.78 23.25
C PRO A 48 -7.48 -4.78 22.08
N LEU A 49 -7.95 -5.99 22.34
CA LEU A 49 -8.15 -7.01 21.31
C LEU A 49 -9.37 -6.76 20.42
N THR A 50 -10.35 -5.96 20.87
CA THR A 50 -11.59 -5.73 20.11
C THR A 50 -11.32 -5.01 18.80
N PHE A 51 -10.53 -3.94 18.83
CA PHE A 51 -10.16 -3.20 17.64
C PHE A 51 -9.34 -4.06 16.66
N LYS A 52 -8.37 -4.82 17.20
CA LYS A 52 -7.55 -5.74 16.40
C LYS A 52 -8.39 -6.81 15.70
N ASN A 53 -9.36 -7.39 16.40
CA ASN A 53 -10.29 -8.36 15.81
C ASN A 53 -11.15 -7.71 14.69
N THR A 54 -11.62 -6.49 14.89
CA THR A 54 -12.37 -5.75 13.87
C THR A 54 -11.54 -5.54 12.60
N ILE A 55 -10.27 -5.12 12.72
CA ILE A 55 -9.37 -4.95 11.58
C ILE A 55 -9.13 -6.28 10.88
N ARG A 56 -8.92 -7.37 11.63
CA ARG A 56 -8.77 -8.71 11.06
C ARG A 56 -10.00 -9.12 10.24
N ASP A 57 -11.18 -8.96 10.82
CA ASP A 57 -12.43 -9.36 10.17
C ASP A 57 -12.69 -8.53 8.90
N CYS A 58 -12.39 -7.22 8.91
CA CYS A 58 -12.41 -6.38 7.71
C CYS A 58 -11.42 -6.87 6.65
N GLY A 59 -10.17 -7.17 7.05
CA GLY A 59 -9.15 -7.67 6.13
C GLY A 59 -9.54 -9.01 5.48
N MET A 60 -10.15 -9.91 6.25
CA MET A 60 -10.66 -11.18 5.73
C MET A 60 -11.84 -10.98 4.76
N GLN A 61 -12.74 -10.04 5.03
CA GLN A 61 -13.83 -9.69 4.10
C GLN A 61 -13.28 -9.10 2.80
N ILE A 62 -12.28 -8.24 2.87
CA ILE A 62 -11.58 -7.71 1.69
C ILE A 62 -10.95 -8.86 0.91
N ALA A 63 -10.27 -9.80 1.58
CA ALA A 63 -9.65 -10.96 0.95
C ALA A 63 -10.66 -11.87 0.23
N ALA A 64 -11.88 -11.97 0.77
CA ALA A 64 -12.95 -12.80 0.19
C ALA A 64 -13.64 -12.15 -1.01
N ASN A 65 -13.67 -10.82 -1.11
CA ASN A 65 -14.46 -10.09 -2.10
C ASN A 65 -13.62 -9.43 -3.20
N LEU A 66 -12.33 -9.16 -2.95
CA LEU A 66 -11.43 -8.54 -3.93
C LEU A 66 -10.46 -9.55 -4.53
N THR A 67 -10.11 -9.33 -5.78
CA THR A 67 -9.03 -10.08 -6.45
C THR A 67 -7.69 -9.78 -5.78
N TYR A 68 -6.69 -10.63 -6.06
CA TYR A 68 -5.35 -10.43 -5.51
C TYR A 68 -4.74 -9.09 -5.96
N GLU A 69 -4.93 -8.72 -7.22
CA GLU A 69 -4.46 -7.46 -7.79
C GLU A 69 -5.11 -6.23 -7.13
N GLU A 70 -6.41 -6.29 -6.90
CA GLU A 70 -7.15 -5.22 -6.22
C GLU A 70 -6.67 -5.02 -4.78
N ARG A 71 -6.41 -6.12 -4.06
CA ARG A 71 -5.85 -6.08 -2.70
C ARG A 71 -4.45 -5.47 -2.67
N LEU A 72 -3.61 -5.77 -3.68
CA LEU A 72 -2.30 -5.15 -3.81
C LEU A 72 -2.37 -3.63 -4.03
N GLN A 73 -3.30 -3.17 -4.85
CA GLN A 73 -3.46 -1.74 -5.08
C GLN A 73 -4.02 -1.03 -3.85
N LEU A 74 -4.92 -1.69 -3.10
CA LEU A 74 -5.39 -1.18 -1.82
C LEU A 74 -4.23 -1.07 -0.81
N LEU A 75 -3.33 -2.06 -0.75
CA LEU A 75 -2.12 -1.98 0.07
C LEU A 75 -1.23 -0.81 -0.36
N GLY A 76 -1.04 -0.59 -1.66
CA GLY A 76 -0.30 0.56 -2.20
C GLY A 76 -0.90 1.89 -1.77
N PHE A 77 -2.24 2.01 -1.81
CA PHE A 77 -2.94 3.18 -1.32
C PHE A 77 -2.73 3.40 0.19
N LEU A 78 -2.82 2.35 1.02
CA LEU A 78 -2.54 2.44 2.46
C LEU A 78 -1.08 2.83 2.74
N ALA A 79 -0.13 2.30 1.98
CA ALA A 79 1.28 2.67 2.07
C ALA A 79 1.51 4.15 1.70
N ASN A 80 0.78 4.69 0.72
CA ASN A 80 0.85 6.11 0.36
C ASN A 80 0.29 7.02 1.47
N ILE A 81 -0.76 6.60 2.17
CA ILE A 81 -1.24 7.30 3.37
C ILE A 81 -0.13 7.36 4.42
N ALA A 82 0.46 6.22 4.76
CA ALA A 82 1.55 6.15 5.75
C ALA A 82 2.78 7.00 5.36
N ARG A 83 3.04 7.15 4.06
CA ARG A 83 4.16 7.97 3.53
C ARG A 83 3.82 9.44 3.34
N SER A 84 2.61 9.87 3.65
CA SER A 84 2.14 11.23 3.35
C SER A 84 2.92 12.35 4.08
N ASP A 85 3.59 12.02 5.17
CA ASP A 85 4.47 12.93 5.94
C ASP A 85 5.96 12.71 5.69
N ASN A 86 6.32 11.83 4.73
CA ASN A 86 7.69 11.41 4.41
C ASN A 86 8.43 10.66 5.53
N ASN A 87 7.74 10.20 6.58
CA ASN A 87 8.34 9.47 7.68
C ASN A 87 7.41 8.32 8.13
N VAL A 88 7.71 7.11 7.69
CA VAL A 88 6.94 5.93 8.12
C VAL A 88 7.56 5.36 9.38
N CYS A 89 6.86 5.43 10.49
CA CYS A 89 7.34 4.89 11.74
C CYS A 89 7.23 3.35 11.80
N ARG A 90 7.93 2.74 12.76
CA ARG A 90 7.94 1.28 12.90
C ARG A 90 6.54 0.71 13.15
N GLU A 91 5.75 1.40 13.95
CA GLU A 91 4.38 1.02 14.30
C GLU A 91 3.46 1.00 13.08
N GLU A 92 3.65 1.92 12.15
CA GLU A 92 2.91 1.96 10.87
C GLU A 92 3.32 0.82 9.94
N ILE A 93 4.62 0.50 9.89
CA ILE A 93 5.12 -0.64 9.12
C ILE A 93 4.52 -1.94 9.64
N GLU A 94 4.52 -2.16 10.97
CA GLU A 94 3.95 -3.35 11.58
C GLU A 94 2.43 -3.43 11.37
N ALA A 95 1.71 -2.29 11.45
CA ALA A 95 0.29 -2.23 11.16
C ALA A 95 -0.01 -2.56 9.68
N LEU A 96 0.78 -2.05 8.75
CA LEU A 96 0.64 -2.38 7.31
C LEU A 96 0.91 -3.87 7.05
N LYS A 97 1.93 -4.46 7.69
CA LYS A 97 2.22 -5.90 7.58
C LYS A 97 1.06 -6.74 8.13
N GLU A 98 0.51 -6.36 9.27
CA GLU A 98 -0.62 -7.06 9.87
C GLU A 98 -1.88 -7.00 8.98
N VAL A 99 -2.24 -5.82 8.48
CA VAL A 99 -3.37 -5.64 7.55
C VAL A 99 -3.13 -6.41 6.23
N ALA A 100 -1.92 -6.36 5.68
CA ALA A 100 -1.55 -7.12 4.49
C ALA A 100 -1.73 -8.63 4.70
N ALA A 101 -1.30 -9.17 5.83
CA ALA A 101 -1.48 -10.58 6.17
C ALA A 101 -2.97 -10.97 6.22
N TYR A 102 -3.83 -10.13 6.81
CA TYR A 102 -5.28 -10.36 6.81
C TYR A 102 -5.90 -10.32 5.41
N MET A 103 -5.33 -9.52 4.52
CA MET A 103 -5.71 -9.48 3.10
C MET A 103 -5.09 -10.62 2.26
N GLY A 104 -4.30 -11.53 2.86
CA GLY A 104 -3.61 -12.61 2.15
C GLY A 104 -2.45 -12.13 1.28
N LEU A 105 -1.78 -11.06 1.69
CA LEU A 105 -0.59 -10.49 1.05
C LEU A 105 0.65 -10.75 1.90
N SER A 106 1.83 -10.76 1.27
CA SER A 106 3.10 -11.05 1.91
C SER A 106 3.80 -9.80 2.44
N GLU A 107 4.74 -9.98 3.39
CA GLU A 107 5.59 -8.89 3.89
C GLU A 107 6.47 -8.29 2.78
N LYS A 108 6.90 -9.10 1.79
CA LYS A 108 7.69 -8.60 0.66
C LYS A 108 6.92 -7.57 -0.16
N GLU A 109 5.61 -7.74 -0.29
CA GLU A 109 4.75 -6.78 -0.98
C GLU A 109 4.61 -5.48 -0.19
N VAL A 110 4.53 -5.55 1.14
CA VAL A 110 4.57 -4.36 2.00
C VAL A 110 5.90 -3.61 1.85
N GLU A 111 7.03 -4.32 1.94
CA GLU A 111 8.34 -3.71 1.76
C GLU A 111 8.52 -3.10 0.37
N SER A 112 8.01 -3.77 -0.65
CA SER A 112 8.00 -3.28 -2.01
C SER A 112 7.20 -1.98 -2.15
N MET A 113 6.02 -1.87 -1.52
CA MET A 113 5.21 -0.66 -1.54
C MET A 113 5.84 0.49 -0.75
N LEU A 114 6.47 0.21 0.38
CA LEU A 114 7.13 1.23 1.21
C LEU A 114 8.44 1.76 0.59
N ASN A 115 9.10 0.99 -0.30
CA ASN A 115 10.34 1.39 -0.96
C ASN A 115 10.14 2.08 -2.32
N LEU A 116 8.90 2.43 -2.70
CA LEU A 116 8.63 3.18 -3.92
C LEU A 116 9.37 4.52 -3.92
N GLY A 117 10.02 4.83 -5.03
CA GLY A 117 10.82 6.06 -5.18
C GLY A 117 12.24 6.00 -4.60
N GLY A 118 12.64 4.91 -3.98
CA GLY A 118 14.03 4.70 -3.57
C GLY A 118 14.97 4.52 -4.77
N ASN A 119 16.09 5.28 -4.79
CA ASN A 119 17.05 5.25 -5.90
C ASN A 119 18.28 4.37 -5.61
N SER A 120 18.32 3.67 -4.48
CA SER A 120 19.41 2.76 -4.14
C SER A 120 19.22 1.39 -4.81
N LEU A 121 20.33 0.69 -5.07
CA LEU A 121 20.29 -0.68 -5.59
C LEU A 121 19.52 -1.63 -4.67
N ASP A 122 19.65 -1.45 -3.38
CA ASP A 122 18.97 -2.23 -2.34
C ASP A 122 17.45 -2.00 -2.39
N ALA A 123 17.02 -0.75 -2.50
CA ALA A 123 15.61 -0.40 -2.70
C ALA A 123 15.06 -1.00 -4.01
N ALA A 124 15.85 -1.00 -5.08
CA ALA A 124 15.45 -1.58 -6.36
C ALA A 124 15.19 -3.09 -6.27
N TYR A 125 16.03 -3.85 -5.55
CA TYR A 125 15.78 -5.28 -5.30
C TYR A 125 14.51 -5.51 -4.47
N LYS A 126 14.24 -4.69 -3.46
CA LYS A 126 13.00 -4.75 -2.67
C LYS A 126 11.78 -4.42 -3.52
N VAL A 127 11.85 -3.41 -4.38
CA VAL A 127 10.76 -3.05 -5.30
C VAL A 127 10.44 -4.20 -6.26
N LEU A 128 11.43 -4.93 -6.75
CA LEU A 128 11.23 -6.12 -7.58
C LEU A 128 10.93 -7.41 -6.77
N GLU A 129 10.86 -7.34 -5.45
CA GLU A 129 10.54 -8.49 -4.57
C GLU A 129 11.53 -9.68 -4.72
N ILE A 130 12.78 -9.39 -5.07
CA ILE A 130 13.82 -10.39 -5.31
C ILE A 130 15.05 -10.19 -4.42
N ASP A 131 15.79 -11.26 -4.22
CA ASP A 131 17.06 -11.22 -3.50
C ASP A 131 18.18 -10.66 -4.40
N PRO A 132 19.16 -9.91 -3.86
CA PRO A 132 20.33 -9.46 -4.62
C PRO A 132 21.16 -10.58 -5.25
N THR A 133 21.05 -11.81 -4.76
CA THR A 133 21.73 -13.01 -5.30
C THR A 133 20.97 -13.68 -6.45
N ALA A 134 19.75 -13.23 -6.78
CA ALA A 134 18.95 -13.78 -7.87
C ALA A 134 19.70 -13.71 -9.21
N THR A 135 19.50 -14.70 -10.06
CA THR A 135 20.09 -14.74 -11.41
C THR A 135 19.48 -13.67 -12.33
N ASP A 136 20.15 -13.34 -13.43
CA ASP A 136 19.66 -12.38 -14.41
C ASP A 136 18.35 -12.85 -15.08
N GLU A 137 18.20 -14.17 -15.26
CA GLU A 137 16.97 -14.79 -15.75
C GLU A 137 15.81 -14.60 -14.77
N GLU A 138 16.06 -14.79 -13.47
CA GLU A 138 15.07 -14.56 -12.41
C GLU A 138 14.68 -13.08 -12.34
N VAL A 139 15.62 -12.15 -12.47
CA VAL A 139 15.35 -10.72 -12.55
C VAL A 139 14.40 -10.40 -13.70
N ARG A 140 14.71 -10.92 -14.92
CA ARG A 140 13.85 -10.70 -16.10
C ARG A 140 12.47 -11.32 -15.95
N ALA A 141 12.38 -12.53 -15.39
CA ALA A 141 11.13 -13.24 -15.19
C ALA A 141 10.24 -12.51 -14.18
N THR A 142 10.82 -12.10 -13.06
CA THR A 142 10.10 -11.37 -11.99
C THR A 142 9.63 -10.01 -12.48
N TYR A 143 10.48 -9.25 -13.18
CA TYR A 143 10.07 -7.98 -13.77
C TYR A 143 8.82 -8.15 -14.65
N ARG A 144 8.82 -9.12 -15.60
CA ARG A 144 7.66 -9.37 -16.47
C ARG A 144 6.40 -9.74 -15.68
N LYS A 145 6.55 -10.57 -14.65
CA LYS A 145 5.45 -10.94 -13.75
C LYS A 145 4.87 -9.72 -13.03
N LEU A 146 5.73 -8.85 -12.49
CA LEU A 146 5.31 -7.66 -11.75
C LEU A 146 4.62 -6.63 -12.65
N VAL A 147 5.11 -6.42 -13.88
CA VAL A 147 4.46 -5.53 -14.86
C VAL A 147 3.02 -6.00 -15.13
N LEU A 148 2.81 -7.30 -15.33
CA LEU A 148 1.46 -7.84 -15.54
C LEU A 148 0.59 -7.75 -14.28
N LYS A 149 1.18 -7.97 -13.10
CA LYS A 149 0.49 -7.94 -11.80
C LYS A 149 0.02 -6.54 -11.42
N HIS A 150 0.80 -5.50 -11.73
CA HIS A 150 0.53 -4.11 -11.36
C HIS A 150 0.03 -3.26 -12.54
N HIS A 151 -0.54 -3.88 -13.57
CA HIS A 151 -1.07 -3.12 -14.69
C HIS A 151 -2.33 -2.32 -14.28
N PRO A 152 -2.39 -1.00 -14.56
CA PRO A 152 -3.51 -0.15 -14.12
C PRO A 152 -4.87 -0.58 -14.68
N ASP A 153 -4.91 -1.23 -15.85
CA ASP A 153 -6.17 -1.73 -16.43
C ASP A 153 -6.86 -2.79 -15.57
N ARG A 154 -6.12 -3.50 -14.71
CA ARG A 154 -6.68 -4.52 -13.83
C ARG A 154 -7.50 -3.97 -12.65
N VAL A 155 -7.34 -2.68 -12.38
CA VAL A 155 -7.97 -1.98 -11.27
C VAL A 155 -8.78 -0.77 -11.70
N ALA A 156 -9.10 -0.67 -12.99
CA ALA A 156 -9.80 0.45 -13.59
C ALA A 156 -11.18 0.74 -12.94
N THR A 157 -11.80 -0.27 -12.31
CA THR A 157 -13.10 -0.17 -11.64
C THR A 157 -13.02 0.33 -10.20
N LEU A 158 -11.82 0.42 -9.61
CA LEU A 158 -11.63 0.79 -8.19
C LEU A 158 -11.45 2.31 -7.95
N GLY A 159 -11.53 3.11 -9.01
CA GLY A 159 -11.40 4.57 -8.94
C GLY A 159 -10.00 5.09 -9.30
N GLU A 160 -9.94 6.39 -9.61
CA GLU A 160 -8.75 7.03 -10.20
C GLU A 160 -7.52 7.04 -9.26
N ASP A 161 -7.70 7.14 -7.93
CA ASP A 161 -6.56 7.14 -7.01
C ASP A 161 -5.93 5.75 -6.88
N ILE A 162 -6.72 4.69 -6.94
CA ILE A 162 -6.21 3.32 -6.95
C ILE A 162 -5.48 3.05 -8.27
N LYS A 163 -6.03 3.52 -9.38
CA LYS A 163 -5.38 3.46 -10.69
C LYS A 163 -4.06 4.22 -10.70
N ARG A 164 -4.02 5.44 -10.15
CA ARG A 164 -2.80 6.24 -10.01
C ARG A 164 -1.75 5.53 -9.14
N ALA A 165 -2.15 4.92 -8.02
CA ALA A 165 -1.24 4.12 -7.20
C ALA A 165 -0.64 2.94 -7.99
N ALA A 166 -1.42 2.29 -8.86
CA ALA A 166 -0.95 1.25 -9.76
C ALA A 166 0.07 1.78 -10.78
N GLU A 167 -0.18 2.95 -11.37
CA GLU A 167 0.73 3.63 -12.30
C GLU A 167 2.06 4.00 -11.62
N GLU A 168 2.02 4.58 -10.40
CA GLU A 168 3.20 4.90 -9.60
C GLU A 168 4.02 3.64 -9.27
N LYS A 169 3.34 2.54 -8.91
CA LYS A 169 4.01 1.26 -8.67
C LYS A 169 4.66 0.72 -9.93
N LEU A 170 3.97 0.76 -11.07
CA LEU A 170 4.51 0.31 -12.35
C LEU A 170 5.73 1.14 -12.78
N GLN A 171 5.69 2.45 -12.59
CA GLN A 171 6.83 3.32 -12.84
C GLN A 171 8.02 2.98 -11.94
N SER A 172 7.78 2.71 -10.66
CA SER A 172 8.84 2.29 -9.71
C SER A 172 9.43 0.94 -10.09
N ILE A 173 8.63 -0.01 -10.57
CA ILE A 173 9.10 -1.31 -11.09
C ILE A 173 10.01 -1.09 -12.31
N ASN A 174 9.65 -0.21 -13.23
CA ASN A 174 10.48 0.10 -14.39
C ASN A 174 11.81 0.76 -13.98
N ASN A 175 11.79 1.72 -13.07
CA ASN A 175 13.00 2.36 -12.54
C ASN A 175 13.90 1.36 -11.81
N ALA A 176 13.33 0.50 -10.99
CA ALA A 176 14.08 -0.54 -10.27
C ALA A 176 14.77 -1.51 -11.24
N LYS A 177 14.07 -1.94 -12.30
CA LYS A 177 14.68 -2.74 -13.38
C LYS A 177 15.88 -2.02 -13.98
N GLU A 178 15.77 -0.75 -14.33
CA GLU A 178 16.87 0.02 -14.94
C GLU A 178 18.08 0.13 -14.00
N ILE A 179 17.86 0.39 -12.71
CA ILE A 179 18.93 0.45 -11.70
C ILE A 179 19.66 -0.89 -11.62
N ILE A 180 18.92 -2.01 -11.52
CA ILE A 180 19.50 -3.35 -11.43
C ILE A 180 20.22 -3.73 -12.71
N TYR A 181 19.61 -3.49 -13.88
CA TYR A 181 20.22 -3.80 -15.18
C TYR A 181 21.53 -3.05 -15.36
N LYS A 182 21.55 -1.74 -15.03
CA LYS A 182 22.76 -0.92 -15.07
C LYS A 182 23.85 -1.45 -14.12
N ALA A 183 23.48 -1.79 -12.90
CA ALA A 183 24.42 -2.29 -11.88
C ALA A 183 25.02 -3.66 -12.27
N ARG A 184 24.26 -4.50 -12.96
CA ARG A 184 24.70 -5.85 -13.40
C ARG A 184 25.23 -5.91 -14.83
N GLY A 185 25.22 -4.80 -15.58
CA GLY A 185 25.60 -4.79 -16.98
C GLY A 185 24.66 -5.60 -17.90
N MET A 186 23.40 -5.77 -17.50
CA MET A 186 22.37 -6.46 -18.27
C MET A 186 21.86 -5.58 -19.43
N LYS A 187 21.42 -6.23 -20.52
CA LYS A 187 20.81 -5.57 -21.69
C LYS A 187 19.33 -5.96 -21.82
#